data_ca3de168d01642282efb69de68bc489b
#
_entry.id   ca3de168d01642282efb69de68bc489b
#
_cell.length_a   1.000
_cell.length_b   1.000
_cell.length_c   1.000
_cell.angle_alpha   90.00
_cell.angle_beta   90.00
_cell.angle_gamma   90.00
#
_symmetry.space_group_name_H-M   'P 1'
#
loop_
_entity.id
_entity.type
_entity.pdbx_description
1 polymer ?
#
loop_
_entity_poly.entity_id
_entity_poly.type
_entity_poly.pdbx_seq_one_letter_code
_entity_poly.pdbx_strand_id
1 'polypeptide(L)'
;MTAGLFSAVDMQDIGGDPLSGFRLDRLELYNWGTFNERVWAFRADGRNGLLTGDIGSGKSTIVDAITTLLLPANRISYNKAAGAETRERNLRSYVLGYYKSERSEVTGSSRPVALRNVGSYSVILGVFTVDSVPRSR
;
A
#
# COMPACT_ATOMS: atom_id res chain seq x y z
N MET A 1 -9.87 -19.61 -16.39
CA MET A 1 -10.14 -19.21 -15.00
C MET A 1 -9.45 -20.20 -14.10
N THR A 2 -8.29 -19.87 -13.64
CA THR A 2 -7.67 -20.61 -12.55
C THR A 2 -8.19 -20.04 -11.25
N ALA A 3 -9.17 -20.69 -10.64
CA ALA A 3 -9.40 -20.55 -9.23
C ALA A 3 -8.09 -20.91 -8.54
N GLY A 4 -7.38 -19.94 -7.97
CA GLY A 4 -6.13 -20.23 -7.30
C GLY A 4 -6.36 -21.26 -6.21
N LEU A 5 -5.35 -22.08 -5.95
CA LEU A 5 -5.32 -23.14 -4.94
C LEU A 5 -5.78 -22.66 -3.54
N PHE A 6 -5.84 -21.36 -3.34
CA PHE A 6 -6.25 -20.71 -2.08
C PHE A 6 -7.69 -20.21 -2.05
N SER A 7 -8.45 -20.33 -3.13
CA SER A 7 -9.89 -19.98 -3.11
C SER A 7 -10.74 -21.01 -2.37
N ALA A 8 -10.18 -22.15 -2.02
CA ALA A 8 -10.86 -23.24 -1.34
C ALA A 8 -10.42 -23.44 0.12
N VAL A 9 -9.56 -22.59 0.65
CA VAL A 9 -9.31 -22.56 2.09
C VAL A 9 -10.45 -21.76 2.71
N ASP A 10 -11.51 -22.45 2.98
CA ASP A 10 -12.61 -21.94 3.77
C ASP A 10 -12.10 -21.68 5.19
N MET A 11 -11.76 -20.43 5.47
CA MET A 11 -11.28 -19.99 6.80
C MET A 11 -12.42 -19.94 7.83
N GLN A 12 -13.54 -20.64 7.57
CA GLN A 12 -14.70 -20.67 8.45
C GLN A 12 -14.52 -21.53 9.70
N ASP A 13 -13.45 -22.31 9.82
CA ASP A 13 -13.30 -23.30 10.89
C ASP A 13 -12.19 -22.99 11.93
N ILE A 14 -11.64 -21.81 11.94
CA ILE A 14 -10.84 -21.41 13.09
C ILE A 14 -11.81 -20.75 14.07
N GLY A 15 -12.27 -21.54 15.06
CA GLY A 15 -13.24 -21.14 16.08
C GLY A 15 -12.81 -19.97 16.97
N GLY A 16 -12.76 -18.80 16.37
CA GLY A 16 -12.66 -17.51 17.00
C GLY A 16 -13.78 -16.64 16.46
N ASP A 17 -14.28 -15.74 17.26
CA ASP A 17 -15.31 -14.76 16.88
C ASP A 17 -14.91 -14.09 15.55
N PRO A 18 -15.59 -14.42 14.43
CA PRO A 18 -14.97 -14.28 13.13
C PRO A 18 -15.03 -12.86 12.69
N LEU A 19 -14.58 -11.89 13.08
CA LEU A 19 -14.52 -10.51 12.54
C LEU A 19 -14.70 -9.43 13.63
N SER A 20 -14.19 -9.67 14.84
CA SER A 20 -14.18 -8.61 15.86
C SER A 20 -13.19 -7.51 15.51
N GLY A 21 -13.57 -6.26 15.77
CA GLY A 21 -12.73 -5.09 15.59
C GLY A 21 -12.88 -4.38 14.23
N PHE A 22 -12.12 -3.32 14.07
CA PHE A 22 -12.10 -2.54 12.85
C PHE A 22 -11.29 -3.26 11.76
N ARG A 23 -11.89 -3.40 10.59
CA ARG A 23 -11.27 -4.06 9.43
C ARG A 23 -11.25 -3.11 8.25
N LEU A 24 -10.18 -3.12 7.49
CA LEU A 24 -10.06 -2.30 6.29
C LEU A 24 -11.09 -2.74 5.24
N ASP A 25 -11.99 -1.86 4.90
CA ASP A 25 -12.96 -2.05 3.82
C ASP A 25 -12.37 -1.57 2.48
N ARG A 26 -11.86 -0.35 2.46
CA ARG A 26 -11.36 0.29 1.26
C ARG A 26 -10.15 1.19 1.56
N LEU A 27 -9.17 1.14 0.69
CA LEU A 27 -8.05 2.05 0.64
C LEU A 27 -8.13 2.87 -0.65
N GLU A 28 -8.01 4.18 -0.54
CA GLU A 28 -7.91 5.07 -1.69
C GLU A 28 -6.59 5.84 -1.65
N LEU A 29 -5.92 5.88 -2.80
CA LEU A 29 -4.63 6.54 -2.98
C LEU A 29 -4.74 7.60 -4.07
N TYR A 30 -4.26 8.79 -3.77
CA TYR A 30 -4.08 9.87 -4.73
C TYR A 30 -2.65 10.39 -4.64
N ASN A 31 -1.94 10.43 -5.76
CA ASN A 31 -0.56 10.90 -5.85
C ASN A 31 0.38 10.20 -4.85
N TRP A 32 0.34 8.88 -4.80
CA TRP A 32 1.18 8.07 -3.94
C TRP A 32 2.07 7.12 -4.75
N GLY A 33 3.39 7.26 -4.63
CA GLY A 33 4.33 6.53 -5.45
C GLY A 33 4.07 6.77 -6.94
N THR A 34 3.94 5.70 -7.71
CA THR A 34 3.62 5.76 -9.15
C THR A 34 2.12 5.85 -9.45
N PHE A 35 1.26 5.80 -8.44
CA PHE A 35 -0.16 6.10 -8.58
C PHE A 35 -0.36 7.62 -8.69
N ASN A 36 -0.60 8.11 -9.90
CA ASN A 36 -0.51 9.53 -10.22
C ASN A 36 -1.83 10.10 -10.78
N GLU A 37 -2.14 11.33 -10.37
CA GLU A 37 -3.18 12.21 -10.94
C GLU A 37 -4.61 11.65 -10.99
N ARG A 38 -4.89 10.57 -10.30
CA ARG A 38 -6.24 10.03 -10.13
C ARG A 38 -6.36 9.26 -8.83
N VAL A 39 -7.57 9.02 -8.39
CA VAL A 39 -7.84 8.16 -7.23
C VAL A 39 -7.77 6.70 -7.67
N TRP A 40 -6.97 5.93 -6.95
CA TRP A 40 -6.86 4.48 -7.09
C TRP A 40 -7.49 3.85 -5.86
N ALA A 41 -8.48 3.00 -6.05
CA ALA A 41 -9.20 2.35 -4.96
C ALA A 41 -8.91 0.85 -4.92
N PHE A 42 -8.65 0.35 -3.72
CA PHE A 42 -8.42 -1.06 -3.42
C PHE A 42 -9.44 -1.49 -2.37
N ARG A 43 -10.18 -2.54 -2.65
CA ARG A 43 -11.21 -3.06 -1.76
C ARG A 43 -10.77 -4.35 -1.09
N ALA A 44 -10.70 -4.31 0.23
CA ALA A 44 -10.46 -5.48 1.06
C ALA A 44 -11.78 -6.05 1.62
N ASP A 45 -12.85 -5.25 1.58
CA ASP A 45 -14.20 -5.60 2.04
C ASP A 45 -14.22 -6.17 3.49
N GLY A 46 -13.34 -5.67 4.34
CA GLY A 46 -13.21 -6.13 5.72
C GLY A 46 -12.66 -7.56 5.87
N ARG A 47 -12.16 -8.17 4.82
CA ARG A 47 -11.72 -9.57 4.77
C ARG A 47 -10.20 -9.68 4.66
N ASN A 48 -9.70 -10.88 4.92
CA ASN A 48 -8.33 -11.21 4.59
C ASN A 48 -8.18 -11.32 3.07
N GLY A 49 -7.07 -10.85 2.54
CA GLY A 49 -6.81 -10.85 1.11
C GLY A 49 -5.36 -11.14 0.79
N LEU A 50 -5.10 -11.59 -0.42
CA LEU A 50 -3.78 -11.78 -0.97
C LEU A 50 -3.55 -10.80 -2.12
N LEU A 51 -2.55 -9.94 -1.96
CA LEU A 51 -2.15 -8.99 -3.00
C LEU A 51 -1.10 -9.62 -3.92
N THR A 52 -1.51 -9.94 -5.13
CA THR A 52 -0.65 -10.57 -6.16
C THR A 52 -0.42 -9.65 -7.34
N GLY A 53 0.59 -9.94 -8.12
CA GLY A 53 0.94 -9.21 -9.33
C GLY A 53 2.43 -9.32 -9.64
N ASP A 54 2.83 -8.89 -10.82
CA ASP A 54 4.21 -8.91 -11.26
C ASP A 54 5.13 -7.96 -10.47
N ILE A 55 6.43 -8.14 -10.65
CA ILE A 55 7.42 -7.22 -10.09
C ILE A 55 7.17 -5.83 -10.68
N GLY A 56 7.14 -4.82 -9.81
CA GLY A 56 6.88 -3.44 -10.24
C GLY A 56 5.39 -3.07 -10.39
N SER A 57 4.46 -3.96 -10.11
CA SER A 57 3.01 -3.69 -10.19
C SER A 57 2.46 -2.78 -9.09
N GLY A 58 3.29 -2.34 -8.15
CA GLY A 58 2.88 -1.44 -7.07
C GLY A 58 2.43 -2.11 -5.76
N LYS A 59 2.58 -3.43 -5.62
CA LYS A 59 2.21 -4.15 -4.38
C LYS A 59 2.83 -3.55 -3.13
N SER A 60 4.15 -3.37 -3.14
CA SER A 60 4.87 -2.76 -2.00
C SER A 60 4.45 -1.31 -1.75
N THR A 61 4.11 -0.57 -2.79
CA THR A 61 3.61 0.81 -2.70
C THR A 61 2.27 0.87 -1.97
N ILE A 62 1.39 -0.10 -2.21
CA ILE A 62 0.10 -0.24 -1.50
C ILE A 62 0.32 -0.61 -0.03
N VAL A 63 1.19 -1.59 0.24
CA VAL A 63 1.52 -2.00 1.62
C VAL A 63 2.15 -0.85 2.40
N ASP A 64 3.05 -0.10 1.79
CA ASP A 64 3.69 1.06 2.41
C ASP A 64 2.70 2.22 2.64
N ALA A 65 1.67 2.35 1.80
CA ALA A 65 0.57 3.29 2.04
C ALA A 65 -0.25 2.90 3.29
N ILE A 66 -0.59 1.62 3.44
CA ILE A 66 -1.30 1.11 4.63
C ILE A 66 -0.44 1.32 5.88
N THR A 67 0.86 1.03 5.79
CA THR A 67 1.80 1.26 6.88
C THR A 67 1.87 2.74 7.28
N THR A 68 1.91 3.63 6.29
CA THR A 68 1.93 5.08 6.51
C THR A 68 0.64 5.56 7.17
N LEU A 69 -0.50 4.99 6.81
CA LEU A 69 -1.80 5.32 7.38
C LEU A 69 -1.93 4.89 8.84
N LEU A 70 -1.39 3.72 9.19
CA LEU A 70 -1.66 3.07 10.47
C LEU A 70 -0.59 3.28 11.53
N LEU A 71 0.64 3.61 11.14
CA LEU A 71 1.76 3.72 12.06
C LEU A 71 2.19 5.17 12.27
N PRO A 72 2.64 5.52 13.49
CA PRO A 72 3.29 6.80 13.74
C PRO A 72 4.55 6.94 12.88
N ALA A 73 4.84 8.15 12.42
CA ALA A 73 5.93 8.44 11.49
C ALA A 73 7.31 7.92 11.96
N ASN A 74 7.57 7.93 13.27
CA ASN A 74 8.82 7.45 13.87
C ASN A 74 8.94 5.91 13.93
N ARG A 75 7.87 5.18 13.59
CA ARG A 75 7.84 3.72 13.58
C ARG A 75 7.70 3.13 12.18
N ILE A 76 7.59 3.97 11.16
CA ILE A 76 7.44 3.51 9.79
C ILE A 76 8.77 2.96 9.29
N SER A 77 8.75 1.70 8.87
CA SER A 77 9.81 1.08 8.07
C SER A 77 9.20 0.65 6.74
N TYR A 78 9.58 1.33 5.68
CA TYR A 78 9.10 0.99 4.35
C TYR A 78 9.69 -0.32 3.85
N ASN A 79 8.90 -1.04 3.07
CA ASN A 79 9.28 -2.35 2.56
C ASN A 79 10.54 -2.24 1.71
N LYS A 80 11.60 -2.90 2.16
CA LYS A 80 12.86 -3.03 1.43
C LYS A 80 12.71 -4.20 0.47
N ALA A 81 12.20 -3.97 -0.73
CA ALA A 81 12.22 -5.01 -1.74
C ALA A 81 13.67 -5.43 -2.02
N ALA A 82 13.89 -6.74 -2.14
CA ALA A 82 15.19 -7.30 -2.48
C ALA A 82 15.68 -6.65 -3.78
N GLY A 83 16.86 -6.01 -3.74
CA GLY A 83 17.49 -5.37 -4.90
C GLY A 83 17.16 -3.89 -5.15
N ALA A 84 16.23 -3.28 -4.41
CA ALA A 84 16.08 -1.84 -4.43
C ALA A 84 17.07 -1.22 -3.46
N GLU A 85 17.85 -0.28 -3.92
CA GLU A 85 18.74 0.48 -3.06
C GLU A 85 17.96 1.12 -1.93
N THR A 86 18.36 0.81 -0.70
CA THR A 86 17.69 1.14 0.56
C THR A 86 17.51 2.65 0.81
N ARG A 87 18.04 3.48 -0.05
CA ARG A 87 17.99 4.95 0.05
C ARG A 87 16.73 5.57 -0.54
N GLU A 88 15.94 4.82 -1.31
CA GLU A 88 14.91 5.42 -2.16
C GLU A 88 13.49 5.33 -1.61
N ARG A 89 13.23 4.47 -0.62
CA ARG A 89 11.90 4.31 -0.06
C ARG A 89 11.74 5.04 1.26
N ASN A 90 11.21 6.23 1.16
CA ASN A 90 10.82 7.07 2.30
C ASN A 90 9.55 7.85 1.93
N LEU A 91 8.98 8.55 2.91
CA LEU A 91 7.77 9.34 2.69
C LEU A 91 7.92 10.32 1.52
N ARG A 92 9.07 11.00 1.44
CA ARG A 92 9.33 11.96 0.38
C ARG A 92 9.33 11.32 -1.01
N SER A 93 9.95 10.13 -1.15
CA SER A 93 9.99 9.43 -2.43
C SER A 93 8.60 8.99 -2.88
N TYR A 94 7.73 8.61 -1.96
CA TYR A 94 6.33 8.28 -2.28
C TYR A 94 5.50 9.51 -2.62
N VAL A 95 5.62 10.59 -1.87
CA VAL A 95 4.87 11.83 -2.14
C VAL A 95 5.30 12.46 -3.46
N LEU A 96 6.58 12.48 -3.77
CA LEU A 96 7.08 13.01 -5.05
C LEU A 96 6.98 12.00 -6.20
N GLY A 97 6.78 10.72 -5.91
CA GLY A 97 6.64 9.66 -6.91
C GLY A 97 7.93 9.40 -7.66
N TYR A 98 9.01 9.07 -6.95
CA TYR A 98 10.26 8.67 -7.58
C TYR A 98 10.07 7.34 -8.29
N TYR A 99 10.46 7.26 -9.56
CA TYR A 99 10.23 6.07 -10.38
C TYR A 99 11.48 5.55 -11.09
N LYS A 100 12.49 6.38 -11.23
CA LYS A 100 13.79 5.98 -11.79
C LYS A 100 14.90 6.90 -11.26
N SER A 101 16.15 6.48 -11.46
CA SER A 101 17.32 7.32 -11.24
C SER A 101 17.98 7.63 -12.57
N GLU A 102 18.29 8.89 -12.82
CA GLU A 102 19.06 9.32 -13.97
C GLU A 102 20.51 9.60 -13.53
N ARG A 103 21.44 8.97 -14.23
CA ARG A 103 22.86 9.19 -14.02
C ARG A 103 23.31 10.37 -14.89
N SER A 104 23.89 11.37 -14.24
CA SER A 104 24.50 12.47 -14.97
C SER A 104 25.83 12.01 -15.58
N GLU A 105 25.98 12.13 -16.89
CA GLU A 105 27.23 11.82 -17.59
C GLU A 105 28.37 12.77 -17.20
N VAL A 106 28.04 13.98 -16.76
CA VAL A 106 29.01 15.01 -16.41
C VAL A 106 29.55 14.86 -14.98
N THR A 107 28.70 14.45 -14.02
CA THR A 107 29.08 14.42 -12.60
C THR A 107 29.16 13.00 -12.04
N GLY A 108 28.71 11.98 -12.80
CA GLY A 108 28.62 10.60 -12.33
C GLY A 108 27.61 10.37 -11.22
N SER A 109 26.91 11.44 -10.77
CA SER A 109 25.93 11.38 -9.70
C SER A 109 24.58 10.90 -10.21
N SER A 110 23.91 10.06 -9.42
CA SER A 110 22.56 9.60 -9.69
C SER A 110 21.55 10.54 -9.03
N ARG A 111 20.58 11.02 -9.80
CA ARG A 111 19.46 11.82 -9.28
C ARG A 111 18.14 11.08 -9.49
N PRO A 112 17.29 11.03 -8.46
CA PRO A 112 15.96 10.47 -8.62
C PRO A 112 15.09 11.35 -9.50
N VAL A 113 14.30 10.73 -10.38
CA VAL A 113 13.31 11.42 -11.22
C VAL A 113 11.95 11.26 -10.57
N ALA A 114 11.28 12.37 -10.34
CA ALA A 114 10.00 12.46 -9.68
C ALA A 114 8.87 12.71 -10.69
N LEU A 115 7.70 12.11 -10.44
CA LEU A 115 6.47 12.40 -11.20
C LEU A 115 5.86 13.76 -10.82
N ARG A 116 6.10 14.20 -9.58
CA ARG A 116 5.47 15.40 -8.99
C ARG A 116 6.49 16.34 -8.39
N ASN A 117 6.10 17.58 -8.23
CA ASN A 117 6.89 18.62 -7.58
C ASN A 117 6.44 18.85 -6.12
N VAL A 118 7.13 19.70 -5.41
CA VAL A 118 6.85 20.02 -4.00
C VAL A 118 5.53 20.79 -3.79
N GLY A 119 4.92 21.31 -4.84
CA GLY A 119 3.60 21.96 -4.77
C GLY A 119 2.44 20.95 -4.88
N SER A 120 2.72 19.68 -5.13
CA SER A 120 1.72 18.61 -5.20
C SER A 120 1.42 18.07 -3.81
N TYR A 121 0.22 17.51 -3.65
CA TYR A 121 -0.18 16.82 -2.43
C TYR A 121 -0.52 15.35 -2.72
N SER A 122 -0.46 14.54 -1.67
CA SER A 122 -0.85 13.13 -1.70
C SER A 122 -1.95 12.87 -0.67
N VAL A 123 -2.83 11.93 -0.95
CA VAL A 123 -3.86 11.51 -0.03
C VAL A 123 -3.84 9.99 0.09
N ILE A 124 -3.87 9.51 1.32
CA ILE A 124 -4.12 8.11 1.68
C ILE A 124 -5.38 8.10 2.53
N LEU A 125 -6.45 7.49 2.02
CA LEU A 125 -7.71 7.36 2.74
C LEU A 125 -7.99 5.89 3.02
N GLY A 126 -8.18 5.54 4.28
CA GLY A 126 -8.64 4.22 4.70
C GLY A 126 -10.06 4.29 5.25
N VAL A 127 -10.93 3.44 4.72
CA VAL A 127 -12.28 3.23 5.26
C VAL A 127 -12.26 1.90 6.01
N PHE A 128 -12.72 1.93 7.26
CA PHE A 128 -12.76 0.76 8.13
C PHE A 128 -14.19 0.45 8.49
N THR A 129 -14.52 -0.83 8.51
CA THR A 129 -15.81 -1.34 8.97
C THR A 129 -15.62 -2.13 10.25
N VAL A 130 -16.67 -2.19 11.04
CA VAL A 130 -16.79 -3.06 12.20
C VAL A 130 -18.07 -3.85 12.05
N ASP A 131 -18.00 -5.17 12.12
CA ASP A 131 -19.22 -5.97 12.22
C ASP A 131 -19.85 -5.73 13.59
N SER A 132 -21.02 -5.15 13.59
CA SER A 132 -21.81 -5.04 14.80
C SER A 132 -22.24 -6.45 15.21
N VAL A 133 -21.64 -6.97 16.27
CA VAL A 133 -22.16 -8.16 16.94
C VAL A 133 -23.62 -7.87 17.30
N PRO A 134 -24.59 -8.72 16.89
CA PRO A 134 -25.95 -8.55 17.36
C PRO A 134 -25.93 -8.58 18.89
N ARG A 135 -26.27 -7.46 19.52
CA ARG A 135 -26.48 -7.47 20.96
C ARG A 135 -27.63 -8.42 21.22
N SER A 136 -27.34 -9.60 21.72
CA SER A 136 -28.33 -10.49 22.31
C SER A 136 -29.05 -9.71 23.41
N ARG A 137 -30.32 -9.51 23.25
CA ARG A 137 -31.20 -8.99 24.31
C ARG A 137 -31.39 -10.03 25.39
#